data_39a86ea637060f200b1918c29ef8e607
#
_entry.id   39a86ea637060f200b1918c29ef8e607
#
_cell.length_a   1.000
_cell.length_b   1.000
_cell.length_c   1.000
_cell.angle_alpha   90.00
_cell.angle_beta   90.00
_cell.angle_gamma   90.00
#
_symmetry.space_group_name_H-M   'P 1'
#
loop_
_entity.id
_entity.type
_entity.pdbx_description
1 polymer ?
#
loop_
_entity_poly.entity_id
_entity_poly.type
_entity_poly.pdbx_seq_one_letter_code
_entity_poly.pdbx_strand_id
1 'polypeptide(L)'
;MMYNPQLDTFICVVEAGSFSKAADKLYISPPAVIKQINSLENNLGVQLFARTHRGLVVTAAGESLYQDAKYMVNYSKYEITPVEPYTSDDLNWTNSSSRVSREHDDESLRDIPLTEITPADWDSYDTVLIGYPIWWGIAAWPVDNFVKGNDFTGKTVIPFCTSSSSGLGDSGNLLEEMAGTGDWQEGHRFSSGASDADAADWVASLNLNE
;
A
#
# COMPACT_ATOMS: atom_id res chain seq x y z
N MET A 1 -5.13 -2.04 -9.26
CA MET A 1 -6.57 -2.32 -8.91
C MET A 1 -7.01 -1.21 -7.99
N MET A 2 -8.06 -0.47 -8.33
CA MET A 2 -8.54 0.61 -7.46
C MET A 2 -9.22 -0.03 -6.24
N TYR A 3 -8.75 0.32 -5.03
CA TYR A 3 -9.38 -0.08 -3.78
C TYR A 3 -10.89 0.21 -3.83
N ASN A 4 -11.71 -0.76 -3.47
CA ASN A 4 -13.17 -0.61 -3.47
C ASN A 4 -13.67 -0.40 -2.03
N PRO A 5 -14.07 0.82 -1.64
CA PRO A 5 -14.55 1.11 -0.29
C PRO A 5 -15.75 0.26 0.17
N GLN A 6 -16.45 -0.39 -0.78
CA GLN A 6 -17.55 -1.29 -0.48
C GLN A 6 -17.08 -2.59 0.21
N LEU A 7 -15.78 -2.95 0.05
CA LEU A 7 -15.19 -4.10 0.76
C LEU A 7 -15.08 -3.84 2.25
N ASP A 8 -14.70 -2.63 2.69
CA ASP A 8 -14.68 -2.29 4.12
C ASP A 8 -16.07 -2.42 4.74
N THR A 9 -17.07 -1.89 4.03
CA THR A 9 -18.46 -2.01 4.48
C THR A 9 -18.88 -3.47 4.57
N PHE A 10 -18.49 -4.29 3.59
CA PHE A 10 -18.78 -5.71 3.58
C PHE A 10 -18.14 -6.45 4.76
N ILE A 11 -16.83 -6.24 4.99
CA ILE A 11 -16.09 -6.80 6.13
C ILE A 11 -16.75 -6.39 7.45
N CYS A 12 -17.04 -5.10 7.60
CA CYS A 12 -17.68 -4.59 8.80
C CYS A 12 -19.05 -5.23 9.06
N VAL A 13 -19.84 -5.50 8.01
CA VAL A 13 -21.15 -6.20 8.14
C VAL A 13 -20.97 -7.65 8.54
N VAL A 14 -19.99 -8.37 7.98
CA VAL A 14 -19.69 -9.76 8.36
C VAL A 14 -19.32 -9.83 9.83
N GLU A 15 -18.40 -9.00 10.27
CA GLU A 15 -17.90 -8.96 11.67
C GLU A 15 -18.96 -8.50 12.69
N ALA A 16 -19.79 -7.53 12.30
CA ALA A 16 -20.86 -7.04 13.15
C ALA A 16 -22.07 -8.00 13.22
N GLY A 17 -22.23 -8.90 12.23
CA GLY A 17 -23.34 -9.81 12.08
C GLY A 17 -24.69 -9.12 11.81
N SER A 18 -24.68 -7.80 11.51
CA SER A 18 -25.89 -7.01 11.34
C SER A 18 -25.60 -5.69 10.60
N PHE A 19 -26.46 -5.33 9.64
CA PHE A 19 -26.37 -4.04 8.94
C PHE A 19 -26.45 -2.83 9.89
N SER A 20 -27.30 -2.92 10.93
CA SER A 20 -27.45 -1.82 11.89
C SER A 20 -26.20 -1.63 12.73
N LYS A 21 -25.62 -2.72 13.25
CA LYS A 21 -24.39 -2.65 14.04
C LYS A 21 -23.20 -2.21 13.19
N ALA A 22 -23.12 -2.61 11.93
CA ALA A 22 -22.10 -2.12 11.00
C ALA A 22 -22.27 -0.62 10.71
N ALA A 23 -23.52 -0.17 10.55
CA ALA A 23 -23.83 1.24 10.34
C ALA A 23 -23.35 2.10 11.53
N ASP A 24 -23.55 1.63 12.76
CA ASP A 24 -23.09 2.30 13.99
C ASP A 24 -21.56 2.40 14.01
N LYS A 25 -20.85 1.31 13.65
CA LYS A 25 -19.38 1.28 13.57
C LYS A 25 -18.81 2.18 12.48
N LEU A 26 -19.49 2.27 11.34
CA LEU A 26 -19.05 3.06 10.19
C LEU A 26 -19.53 4.51 10.24
N TYR A 27 -20.28 4.90 11.25
CA TYR A 27 -20.87 6.23 11.39
C TYR A 27 -21.72 6.68 10.20
N ILE A 28 -22.45 5.72 9.58
CA ILE A 28 -23.37 5.95 8.47
C ILE A 28 -24.76 5.37 8.76
N SER A 29 -25.77 5.68 7.95
CA SER A 29 -27.10 5.12 8.13
C SER A 29 -27.21 3.66 7.66
N PRO A 30 -28.06 2.81 8.32
CA PRO A 30 -28.28 1.43 7.87
C PRO A 30 -28.72 1.31 6.38
N PRO A 31 -29.55 2.22 5.83
CA PRO A 31 -29.85 2.22 4.40
C PRO A 31 -28.61 2.46 3.52
N ALA A 32 -27.66 3.27 3.97
CA ALA A 32 -26.40 3.50 3.23
C ALA A 32 -25.55 2.24 3.18
N VAL A 33 -25.42 1.51 4.30
CA VAL A 33 -24.75 0.20 4.36
C VAL A 33 -25.40 -0.78 3.39
N ILE A 34 -26.73 -0.92 3.45
CA ILE A 34 -27.48 -1.83 2.55
C ILE A 34 -27.27 -1.46 1.08
N LYS A 35 -27.26 -0.15 0.74
CA LYS A 35 -27.01 0.31 -0.62
C LYS A 35 -25.60 -0.08 -1.09
N GLN A 36 -24.59 0.05 -0.25
CA GLN A 36 -23.22 -0.30 -0.60
C GLN A 36 -23.08 -1.82 -0.81
N ILE A 37 -23.67 -2.65 0.07
CA ILE A 37 -23.68 -4.11 -0.08
C ILE A 37 -24.40 -4.54 -1.37
N ASN A 38 -25.61 -4.02 -1.62
CA ASN A 38 -26.33 -4.33 -2.85
C ASN A 38 -25.54 -3.93 -4.11
N SER A 39 -24.83 -2.80 -4.07
CA SER A 39 -23.98 -2.39 -5.18
C SER A 39 -22.80 -3.35 -5.38
N LEU A 40 -22.18 -3.82 -4.30
CA LEU A 40 -21.11 -4.81 -4.36
C LEU A 40 -21.63 -6.15 -4.93
N GLU A 41 -22.75 -6.67 -4.42
CA GLU A 41 -23.39 -7.89 -4.91
C GLU A 41 -23.74 -7.80 -6.40
N ASN A 42 -24.30 -6.66 -6.84
CA ASN A 42 -24.61 -6.43 -8.24
C ASN A 42 -23.37 -6.40 -9.14
N ASN A 43 -22.28 -5.77 -8.68
CA ASN A 43 -21.03 -5.72 -9.41
C ASN A 43 -20.37 -7.10 -9.55
N LEU A 44 -20.49 -7.93 -8.54
CA LEU A 44 -19.91 -9.28 -8.50
C LEU A 44 -20.85 -10.34 -9.12
N GLY A 45 -22.13 -10.02 -9.29
CA GLY A 45 -23.15 -10.94 -9.82
C GLY A 45 -23.49 -12.09 -8.86
N VAL A 46 -23.16 -11.96 -7.56
CA VAL A 46 -23.41 -12.98 -6.53
C VAL A 46 -24.00 -12.35 -5.27
N GLN A 47 -24.78 -13.12 -4.51
CA GLN A 47 -25.25 -12.70 -3.20
C GLN A 47 -24.25 -13.06 -2.12
N LEU A 48 -23.87 -12.09 -1.31
CA LEU A 48 -22.91 -12.24 -0.22
C LEU A 48 -23.60 -12.52 1.12
N PHE A 49 -24.85 -12.06 1.25
CA PHE A 49 -25.68 -12.28 2.43
C PHE A 49 -27.02 -12.89 2.09
N ALA A 50 -27.51 -13.74 2.98
CA ALA A 50 -28.87 -14.28 2.97
C ALA A 50 -29.61 -13.83 4.23
N ARG A 51 -30.90 -13.46 4.07
CA ARG A 51 -31.77 -13.19 5.22
C ARG A 51 -32.49 -14.47 5.60
N THR A 52 -32.36 -14.88 6.83
CA THR A 52 -33.07 -16.02 7.40
C THR A 52 -33.95 -15.58 8.57
N HIS A 53 -34.81 -16.46 9.04
CA HIS A 53 -35.61 -16.22 10.27
C HIS A 53 -34.71 -16.06 11.52
N ARG A 54 -33.45 -16.45 11.47
CA ARG A 54 -32.44 -16.28 12.53
C ARG A 54 -31.59 -15.02 12.38
N GLY A 55 -31.81 -14.23 11.32
CA GLY A 55 -31.10 -13.00 11.05
C GLY A 55 -30.30 -13.02 9.75
N LEU A 56 -29.26 -12.19 9.71
CA LEU A 56 -28.34 -12.08 8.57
C LEU A 56 -27.31 -13.23 8.63
N VAL A 57 -27.13 -13.91 7.51
CA VAL A 57 -26.17 -15.02 7.36
C VAL A 57 -25.30 -14.75 6.15
N VAL A 58 -23.99 -14.96 6.27
CA VAL A 58 -23.04 -14.89 5.16
C VAL A 58 -23.22 -16.11 4.26
N THR A 59 -23.27 -15.94 2.95
CA THR A 59 -23.33 -17.04 1.99
C THR A 59 -21.95 -17.67 1.78
N ALA A 60 -21.86 -18.82 1.10
CA ALA A 60 -20.57 -19.42 0.75
C ALA A 60 -19.71 -18.48 -0.12
N ALA A 61 -20.34 -17.74 -1.05
CA ALA A 61 -19.64 -16.72 -1.84
C ALA A 61 -19.20 -15.54 -0.96
N GLY A 62 -20.03 -15.14 0.02
CA GLY A 62 -19.68 -14.12 1.01
C GLY A 62 -18.52 -14.57 1.90
N GLU A 63 -18.49 -15.81 2.35
CA GLU A 63 -17.38 -16.32 3.17
C GLU A 63 -16.06 -16.33 2.39
N SER A 64 -16.07 -16.81 1.13
CA SER A 64 -14.88 -16.75 0.27
C SER A 64 -14.40 -15.33 0.07
N LEU A 65 -15.32 -14.41 -0.30
CA LEU A 65 -14.96 -13.00 -0.46
C LEU A 65 -14.46 -12.36 0.84
N TYR A 66 -14.99 -12.78 2.00
CA TYR A 66 -14.57 -12.25 3.30
C TYR A 66 -13.11 -12.59 3.60
N GLN A 67 -12.72 -13.83 3.33
CA GLN A 67 -11.32 -14.23 3.47
C GLN A 67 -10.42 -13.44 2.52
N ASP A 68 -10.80 -13.36 1.23
CA ASP A 68 -10.06 -12.61 0.23
C ASP A 68 -10.02 -11.10 0.56
N ALA A 69 -11.15 -10.53 1.00
CA ALA A 69 -11.25 -9.12 1.34
C ALA A 69 -10.49 -8.76 2.61
N LYS A 70 -10.54 -9.60 3.66
CA LYS A 70 -9.68 -9.45 4.85
C LYS A 70 -8.22 -9.45 4.48
N TYR A 71 -7.85 -10.34 3.58
CA TYR A 71 -6.53 -10.40 3.03
C TYR A 71 -6.15 -9.09 2.33
N MET A 72 -7.03 -8.57 1.46
CA MET A 72 -6.82 -7.31 0.73
C MET A 72 -6.81 -6.06 1.62
N VAL A 73 -7.59 -6.04 2.70
CA VAL A 73 -7.68 -4.89 3.64
C VAL A 73 -6.53 -4.88 4.64
N ASN A 74 -5.89 -6.01 4.88
CA ASN A 74 -4.63 -6.05 5.63
C ASN A 74 -3.45 -5.43 4.85
N TYR A 75 -3.63 -5.15 3.54
CA TYR A 75 -2.69 -4.33 2.78
C TYR A 75 -3.08 -2.85 2.88
N SER A 76 -2.52 -2.15 3.83
CA SER A 76 -2.60 -0.69 3.84
C SER A 76 -1.64 -0.13 2.81
N LYS A 77 -2.15 0.72 1.92
CA LYS A 77 -1.31 1.53 1.05
C LYS A 77 -1.00 2.84 1.75
N TYR A 78 0.27 3.07 2.01
CA TYR A 78 0.80 4.34 2.48
C TYR A 78 1.55 5.04 1.35
N GLU A 79 1.36 6.34 1.19
CA GLU A 79 2.05 7.14 0.19
C GLU A 79 3.06 8.07 0.88
N ILE A 80 4.35 7.87 0.58
CA ILE A 80 5.41 8.74 1.06
C ILE A 80 5.29 10.09 0.36
N THR A 81 4.74 11.07 1.06
CA THR A 81 4.40 12.38 0.49
C THR A 81 5.28 13.48 1.08
N PRO A 82 6.15 14.10 0.28
CA PRO A 82 6.89 15.28 0.69
C PRO A 82 5.97 16.44 1.07
N VAL A 83 6.37 17.26 2.08
CA VAL A 83 5.66 18.50 2.45
C VAL A 83 5.58 19.44 1.23
N GLU A 84 6.65 19.49 0.44
CA GLU A 84 6.69 20.18 -0.86
C GLU A 84 6.77 19.11 -1.96
N PRO A 85 5.63 18.73 -2.60
CA PRO A 85 5.63 17.73 -3.66
C PRO A 85 6.50 18.16 -4.86
N TYR A 86 7.14 17.19 -5.51
CA TYR A 86 7.89 17.45 -6.73
C TYR A 86 6.95 17.71 -7.90
N THR A 87 7.16 18.82 -8.58
CA THR A 87 6.49 19.11 -9.86
C THR A 87 7.24 18.46 -11.03
N SER A 88 6.64 18.48 -12.21
CA SER A 88 7.33 18.00 -13.43
C SER A 88 8.60 18.78 -13.73
N ASP A 89 8.63 20.08 -13.39
CA ASP A 89 9.82 20.92 -13.58
C ASP A 89 10.90 20.57 -12.55
N ASP A 90 10.51 20.26 -11.31
CA ASP A 90 11.44 19.81 -10.27
C ASP A 90 12.10 18.47 -10.62
N LEU A 91 11.38 17.58 -11.31
CA LEU A 91 11.88 16.27 -11.75
C LEU A 91 12.64 16.30 -13.08
N ASN A 92 12.82 17.45 -13.69
CA ASN A 92 13.56 17.58 -14.96
C ASN A 92 15.07 17.41 -14.75
N TRP A 93 15.52 16.17 -14.67
CA TRP A 93 16.93 15.80 -14.46
C TRP A 93 17.90 16.28 -15.57
N THR A 94 17.39 16.71 -16.74
CA THR A 94 18.20 17.29 -17.82
C THR A 94 18.49 18.78 -17.60
N ASN A 95 17.80 19.43 -16.66
CA ASN A 95 18.02 20.82 -16.25
C ASN A 95 18.82 20.85 -14.95
N SER A 96 20.07 21.30 -15.02
CA SER A 96 20.94 21.40 -13.84
C SER A 96 20.44 22.35 -12.74
N SER A 97 19.48 23.22 -13.05
CA SER A 97 18.85 24.12 -12.08
C SER A 97 17.55 23.55 -11.47
N SER A 98 17.08 22.39 -11.92
CA SER A 98 15.91 21.74 -11.32
C SER A 98 16.18 21.33 -9.88
N ARG A 99 15.10 21.13 -9.11
CA ARG A 99 15.20 20.71 -7.70
C ARG A 99 15.96 19.40 -7.59
N VAL A 100 15.56 18.38 -8.34
CA VAL A 100 16.17 17.05 -8.27
C VAL A 100 17.65 17.04 -8.70
N SER A 101 18.04 17.87 -9.66
CA SER A 101 19.46 17.99 -10.07
C SER A 101 20.32 18.67 -9.01
N ARG A 102 19.80 19.71 -8.35
CA ARG A 102 20.50 20.36 -7.23
C ARG A 102 20.65 19.41 -6.02
N GLU A 103 19.61 18.65 -5.70
CA GLU A 103 19.62 17.63 -4.64
C GLU A 103 20.58 16.48 -4.99
N HIS A 104 20.76 16.18 -6.28
CA HIS A 104 21.78 15.23 -6.72
C HIS A 104 23.21 15.76 -6.48
N ASP A 105 23.46 17.02 -6.83
CA ASP A 105 24.80 17.62 -6.75
C ASP A 105 25.19 17.98 -5.31
N ASP A 106 24.21 18.25 -4.44
CA ASP A 106 24.41 18.58 -3.02
C ASP A 106 23.54 17.69 -2.13
N GLU A 107 24.16 16.68 -1.53
CA GLU A 107 23.49 15.72 -0.66
C GLU A 107 22.83 16.34 0.58
N SER A 108 23.33 17.52 1.03
CA SER A 108 22.72 18.22 2.16
C SER A 108 21.29 18.70 1.89
N LEU A 109 20.89 18.75 0.62
CA LEU A 109 19.55 19.13 0.18
C LEU A 109 18.58 17.93 0.12
N ARG A 110 19.06 16.69 0.35
CA ARG A 110 18.25 15.47 0.29
C ARG A 110 17.46 15.18 1.56
N ASP A 111 17.54 16.02 2.58
CA ASP A 111 16.68 15.92 3.77
C ASP A 111 15.27 16.45 3.43
N ILE A 112 14.44 15.57 2.86
CA ILE A 112 13.12 15.91 2.34
C ILE A 112 12.06 15.69 3.42
N PRO A 113 11.46 16.75 3.99
CA PRO A 113 10.42 16.63 4.99
C PRO A 113 9.17 15.94 4.41
N LEU A 114 8.62 14.99 5.16
CA LEU A 114 7.39 14.28 4.81
C LEU A 114 6.19 14.86 5.55
N THR A 115 5.01 14.81 4.95
CA THR A 115 3.75 15.25 5.58
C THR A 115 3.39 14.36 6.76
N GLU A 116 3.72 13.09 6.67
CA GLU A 116 3.61 12.09 7.72
C GLU A 116 4.77 11.11 7.55
N ILE A 117 5.39 10.69 8.63
CA ILE A 117 6.54 9.77 8.58
C ILE A 117 6.10 8.34 8.83
N THR A 118 5.26 8.14 9.84
CA THR A 118 4.86 6.82 10.31
C THR A 118 3.42 6.53 9.91
N PRO A 119 3.15 5.47 9.13
CA PRO A 119 1.79 5.06 8.79
C PRO A 119 0.95 4.77 10.05
N ALA A 120 -0.36 5.04 9.98
CA ALA A 120 -1.28 4.57 11.01
C ALA A 120 -1.15 3.05 11.18
N ASP A 121 -1.29 2.58 12.42
CA ASP A 121 -1.20 1.16 12.77
C ASP A 121 0.14 0.48 12.39
N TRP A 122 1.25 1.26 12.31
CA TRP A 122 2.58 0.78 11.93
C TRP A 122 3.00 -0.51 12.67
N ASP A 123 2.72 -0.59 13.95
CA ASP A 123 3.09 -1.74 14.78
C ASP A 123 2.32 -3.01 14.44
N SER A 124 1.22 -2.89 13.71
CA SER A 124 0.38 -4.04 13.30
C SER A 124 0.85 -4.75 12.04
N TYR A 125 1.82 -4.18 11.31
CA TYR A 125 2.34 -4.78 10.07
C TYR A 125 3.60 -5.60 10.35
N ASP A 126 3.60 -6.85 9.92
CA ASP A 126 4.75 -7.76 10.00
C ASP A 126 5.61 -7.69 8.72
N THR A 127 5.00 -7.33 7.59
CA THR A 127 5.69 -7.19 6.30
C THR A 127 5.46 -5.82 5.68
N VAL A 128 6.52 -5.21 5.19
CA VAL A 128 6.52 -3.88 4.57
C VAL A 128 7.14 -3.95 3.19
N LEU A 129 6.35 -3.64 2.15
CA LEU A 129 6.86 -3.47 0.79
C LEU A 129 7.14 -1.98 0.56
N ILE A 130 8.39 -1.64 0.23
CA ILE A 130 8.81 -0.25 -0.01
C ILE A 130 9.06 -0.05 -1.50
N GLY A 131 8.17 0.71 -2.16
CA GLY A 131 8.25 1.00 -3.59
C GLY A 131 8.77 2.40 -3.86
N TYR A 132 9.72 2.53 -4.82
CA TYR A 132 10.32 3.82 -5.18
C TYR A 132 10.82 3.85 -6.63
N PRO A 133 10.89 5.03 -7.24
CA PRO A 133 11.65 5.20 -8.48
C PRO A 133 13.15 5.27 -8.19
N ILE A 134 13.96 4.85 -9.17
CA ILE A 134 15.43 5.01 -9.09
C ILE A 134 15.82 6.39 -9.59
N TRP A 135 16.51 7.15 -8.73
CA TRP A 135 17.16 8.43 -9.05
C TRP A 135 18.66 8.28 -8.95
N TRP A 136 19.39 8.48 -10.06
CA TRP A 136 20.85 8.33 -10.13
C TRP A 136 21.41 7.04 -9.48
N GLY A 137 20.69 5.92 -9.66
CA GLY A 137 21.13 4.60 -9.23
C GLY A 137 20.77 4.22 -7.80
N ILE A 138 20.10 5.11 -7.04
CA ILE A 138 19.61 4.87 -5.67
C ILE A 138 18.11 5.16 -5.55
N ALA A 139 17.52 4.90 -4.40
CA ALA A 139 16.13 5.24 -4.13
C ALA A 139 15.91 6.75 -4.18
N ALA A 140 14.70 7.18 -4.60
CA ALA A 140 14.33 8.58 -4.55
C ALA A 140 14.42 9.14 -3.13
N TRP A 141 15.02 10.32 -2.97
CA TRP A 141 15.36 10.92 -1.67
C TRP A 141 14.24 10.95 -0.60
N PRO A 142 12.95 11.16 -0.95
CA PRO A 142 11.89 11.13 0.06
C PRO A 142 11.80 9.83 0.86
N VAL A 143 12.27 8.71 0.30
CA VAL A 143 12.25 7.40 0.99
C VAL A 143 13.22 7.37 2.17
N ASP A 144 14.31 8.15 2.11
CA ASP A 144 15.33 8.19 3.17
C ASP A 144 14.73 8.58 4.52
N ASN A 145 13.91 9.63 4.54
CA ASN A 145 13.28 10.11 5.78
C ASN A 145 12.20 9.15 6.29
N PHE A 146 11.55 8.42 5.40
CA PHE A 146 10.62 7.37 5.79
C PHE A 146 11.36 6.22 6.52
N VAL A 147 12.45 5.72 5.95
CA VAL A 147 13.18 4.59 6.56
C VAL A 147 13.95 4.99 7.81
N LYS A 148 14.48 6.22 7.88
CA LYS A 148 15.15 6.75 9.09
C LYS A 148 14.17 7.01 10.23
N GLY A 149 12.92 7.32 9.91
CA GLY A 149 11.91 7.75 10.88
C GLY A 149 11.05 6.62 11.43
N ASN A 150 11.21 5.38 10.95
CA ASN A 150 10.42 4.23 11.38
C ASN A 150 11.31 3.11 11.95
N ASP A 151 10.82 2.42 12.96
CA ASP A 151 11.44 1.21 13.48
C ASP A 151 10.90 -0.01 12.76
N PHE A 152 11.79 -0.75 12.09
CA PHE A 152 11.46 -1.98 11.36
C PHE A 152 11.76 -3.25 12.16
N THR A 153 12.07 -3.15 13.44
CA THR A 153 12.35 -4.31 14.29
C THR A 153 11.22 -5.33 14.22
N GLY A 154 11.54 -6.58 13.89
CA GLY A 154 10.58 -7.68 13.76
C GLY A 154 9.75 -7.67 12.47
N LYS A 155 10.02 -6.75 11.54
CA LYS A 155 9.33 -6.68 10.25
C LYS A 155 10.19 -7.24 9.13
N THR A 156 9.57 -7.96 8.21
CA THR A 156 10.16 -8.32 6.92
C THR A 156 10.00 -7.15 5.95
N VAL A 157 11.09 -6.67 5.38
CA VAL A 157 11.08 -5.51 4.48
C VAL A 157 11.50 -5.92 3.07
N ILE A 158 10.66 -5.65 2.09
CA ILE A 158 10.87 -6.04 0.70
C ILE A 158 10.90 -4.78 -0.17
N PRO A 159 12.08 -4.30 -0.58
CA PRO A 159 12.18 -3.15 -1.46
C PRO A 159 11.81 -3.52 -2.90
N PHE A 160 11.17 -2.61 -3.61
CA PHE A 160 10.99 -2.74 -5.06
C PHE A 160 11.09 -1.39 -5.74
N CYS A 161 11.53 -1.38 -6.98
CA CYS A 161 11.67 -0.13 -7.72
C CYS A 161 11.02 -0.17 -9.10
N THR A 162 10.74 1.03 -9.61
CA THR A 162 10.43 1.25 -11.02
C THR A 162 11.59 2.02 -11.67
N SER A 163 12.04 1.56 -12.83
CA SER A 163 13.05 2.27 -13.60
C SER A 163 12.94 1.98 -15.10
N SER A 164 13.35 2.96 -15.93
CA SER A 164 13.35 2.80 -17.40
C SER A 164 14.48 1.88 -17.87
N SER A 165 15.68 2.03 -17.31
CA SER A 165 16.88 1.34 -17.76
C SER A 165 17.79 0.82 -16.65
N SER A 166 17.81 1.48 -15.49
CA SER A 166 18.62 1.08 -14.34
C SER A 166 18.07 -0.20 -13.70
N GLY A 167 18.94 -1.03 -13.15
CA GLY A 167 18.55 -2.08 -12.20
C GLY A 167 18.12 -1.51 -10.86
N LEU A 168 17.80 -2.38 -9.92
CA LEU A 168 17.62 -2.04 -8.51
C LEU A 168 18.92 -1.44 -7.91
N GLY A 169 20.06 -1.90 -8.43
CA GLY A 169 21.37 -1.49 -7.92
C GLY A 169 21.53 -1.86 -6.45
N ASP A 170 22.17 -0.99 -5.72
CA ASP A 170 22.40 -1.14 -4.28
C ASP A 170 21.35 -0.40 -3.43
N SER A 171 20.26 0.05 -4.06
CA SER A 171 19.28 0.92 -3.39
C SER A 171 18.62 0.27 -2.18
N GLY A 172 18.35 -1.05 -2.23
CA GLY A 172 17.80 -1.80 -1.09
C GLY A 172 18.74 -1.83 0.11
N ASN A 173 20.02 -2.15 -0.11
CA ASN A 173 21.05 -2.20 0.95
C ASN A 173 21.30 -0.81 1.57
N LEU A 174 21.27 0.25 0.76
CA LEU A 174 21.41 1.62 1.27
C LEU A 174 20.22 2.01 2.16
N LEU A 175 19.00 1.60 1.81
CA LEU A 175 17.83 1.83 2.66
C LEU A 175 17.90 1.01 3.95
N GLU A 176 18.35 -0.24 3.89
CA GLU A 176 18.59 -1.10 5.06
C GLU A 176 19.58 -0.46 6.03
N GLU A 177 20.71 0.03 5.52
CA GLU A 177 21.72 0.74 6.34
C GLU A 177 21.14 1.99 7.01
N MET A 178 20.30 2.75 6.29
CA MET A 178 19.66 3.94 6.83
C MET A 178 18.59 3.62 7.87
N ALA A 179 17.84 2.55 7.69
CA ALA A 179 16.82 2.09 8.63
C ALA A 179 17.44 1.51 9.91
N GLY A 180 18.54 0.78 9.78
CA GLY A 180 19.27 0.16 10.88
C GLY A 180 18.54 -0.99 11.59
N THR A 181 17.31 -1.29 11.21
CA THR A 181 16.47 -2.35 11.77
C THR A 181 15.65 -3.04 10.68
N GLY A 182 15.09 -4.23 10.97
CA GLY A 182 14.28 -5.02 10.04
C GLY A 182 15.03 -6.18 9.40
N ASP A 183 14.25 -7.11 8.84
CA ASP A 183 14.75 -8.25 8.05
C ASP A 183 14.54 -7.93 6.56
N TRP A 184 15.57 -7.33 5.95
CA TRP A 184 15.52 -6.84 4.58
C TRP A 184 15.78 -7.97 3.59
N GLN A 185 14.89 -8.10 2.62
CA GLN A 185 14.91 -9.15 1.62
C GLN A 185 15.47 -8.64 0.29
N GLU A 186 15.82 -9.58 -0.61
CA GLU A 186 16.17 -9.24 -1.98
C GLU A 186 15.01 -8.46 -2.65
N GLY A 187 15.36 -7.32 -3.22
CA GLY A 187 14.37 -6.44 -3.84
C GLY A 187 14.01 -6.84 -5.27
N HIS A 188 12.98 -6.19 -5.81
CA HIS A 188 12.52 -6.42 -7.18
C HIS A 188 12.51 -5.13 -8.01
N ARG A 189 12.80 -5.26 -9.31
CA ARG A 189 12.72 -4.15 -10.25
C ARG A 189 11.61 -4.38 -11.26
N PHE A 190 10.69 -3.42 -11.35
CA PHE A 190 9.75 -3.32 -12.46
C PHE A 190 10.28 -2.38 -13.55
N SER A 191 10.17 -2.80 -14.81
CA SER A 191 10.40 -1.88 -15.94
C SER A 191 9.26 -0.88 -16.06
N SER A 192 9.49 0.23 -16.77
CA SER A 192 8.43 1.22 -17.05
C SER A 192 7.26 0.67 -17.88
N GLY A 193 7.41 -0.51 -18.46
CA GLY A 193 6.36 -1.21 -19.22
C GLY A 193 5.77 -2.41 -18.49
N ALA A 194 6.09 -2.61 -17.20
CA ALA A 194 5.50 -3.69 -16.41
C ALA A 194 3.99 -3.54 -16.32
N SER A 195 3.28 -4.66 -16.45
CA SER A 195 1.83 -4.71 -16.34
C SER A 195 1.36 -5.00 -14.92
N ASP A 196 0.07 -4.80 -14.65
CA ASP A 196 -0.56 -5.22 -13.38
C ASP A 196 -0.40 -6.73 -13.14
N ALA A 197 -0.35 -7.54 -14.22
CA ALA A 197 -0.12 -8.98 -14.11
C ALA A 197 1.29 -9.29 -13.62
N ASP A 198 2.32 -8.60 -14.14
CA ASP A 198 3.71 -8.78 -13.68
C ASP A 198 3.83 -8.45 -12.18
N ALA A 199 3.15 -7.40 -11.73
CA ALA A 199 3.13 -7.02 -10.32
C ALA A 199 2.40 -8.06 -9.46
N ALA A 200 1.26 -8.58 -9.93
CA ALA A 200 0.49 -9.61 -9.23
C ALA A 200 1.26 -10.93 -9.12
N ASP A 201 1.93 -11.35 -10.19
CA ASP A 201 2.75 -12.57 -10.22
C ASP A 201 3.95 -12.44 -9.26
N TRP A 202 4.58 -11.26 -9.22
CA TRP A 202 5.66 -11.02 -8.26
C TRP A 202 5.14 -11.08 -6.81
N VAL A 203 4.06 -10.39 -6.48
CA VAL A 203 3.49 -10.42 -5.11
C VAL A 203 3.10 -11.85 -4.74
N ALA A 204 2.51 -12.62 -5.65
CA ALA A 204 2.19 -14.03 -5.40
C ALA A 204 3.43 -14.88 -5.11
N SER A 205 4.57 -14.56 -5.74
CA SER A 205 5.84 -15.28 -5.53
C SER A 205 6.47 -15.04 -4.15
N LEU A 206 6.07 -13.96 -3.47
CA LEU A 206 6.60 -13.62 -2.13
C LEU A 206 6.08 -14.52 -1.02
N ASN A 207 5.04 -15.33 -1.27
CA ASN A 207 4.44 -16.26 -0.30
C ASN A 207 4.15 -15.61 1.07
N LEU A 208 3.62 -14.37 1.06
CA LEU A 208 3.38 -13.57 2.27
C LEU A 208 2.32 -14.17 3.23
N ASN A 209 1.84 -15.37 2.97
CA ASN A 209 0.68 -16.01 3.61
C ASN A 209 1.01 -17.29 4.37
N GLU A 210 2.28 -17.66 4.47
CA GLU A 210 2.69 -18.89 5.16
C GLU A 210 3.12 -18.63 6.61
#